data_611faa6fd32a9952963a54327235c8c8
#
_entry.id   611faa6fd32a9952963a54327235c8c8
#
_cell.length_a   1.000
_cell.length_b   1.000
_cell.length_c   1.000
_cell.angle_alpha   90.00
_cell.angle_beta   90.00
_cell.angle_gamma   90.00
#
_symmetry.space_group_name_H-M   'P 1'
#
loop_
_entity.id
_entity.type
_entity.pdbx_description
1 polymer ?
#
loop_
_entity_poly.entity_id
_entity_poly.type
_entity_poly.pdbx_seq_one_letter_code
_entity_poly.pdbx_strand_id
1 'polypeptide(L)'
;MPTIAHLSDIHFGRVDSRIVEPLVQTIEAVAPTFVAVSGDLTQRARRSQFLAARQFLDRLRFPVLVVPGNHDVPLFNLAARFIDPYGSYRRYIQKELEPVYESDELIAVGLNSARAFPFHGGGRLNERQVDRAAARLKSAPDDPVRIVVTHHPFDVPETHGAEHLIGRSDMAMSRLADAGADVFLAGHLHVSHVGHTATRYRIGGHSALVVQAGTISTRGRGELNTINVLRLSRTRIEIERYTWDESGHVFKSSWTRVFHRTAEGWF
;
A
#
# COMPACT_ATOMS: atom_id res chain seq x y z
N MET A 1 20.94 -2.55 1.90
CA MET A 1 19.68 -3.32 1.78
C MET A 1 18.54 -2.37 2.10
N PRO A 2 17.76 -1.96 1.11
CA PRO A 2 16.68 -1.02 1.31
C PRO A 2 15.62 -1.57 2.24
N THR A 3 15.04 -0.67 3.03
CA THR A 3 13.99 -0.97 4.00
C THR A 3 12.76 -0.12 3.71
N ILE A 4 11.58 -0.71 3.74
CA ILE A 4 10.30 -0.01 3.54
C ILE A 4 9.46 -0.15 4.79
N ALA A 5 8.94 0.97 5.30
CA ALA A 5 7.84 0.94 6.26
C ALA A 5 6.52 1.03 5.47
N HIS A 6 5.67 0.02 5.56
CA HIS A 6 4.40 -0.03 4.83
C HIS A 6 3.22 0.16 5.78
N LEU A 7 2.47 1.23 5.53
CA LEU A 7 1.29 1.67 6.27
C LEU A 7 0.08 1.68 5.37
N SER A 8 -1.12 1.50 5.93
CA SER A 8 -2.39 1.69 5.25
C SER A 8 -3.51 2.09 6.19
N ASP A 9 -4.59 2.61 5.63
CA ASP A 9 -5.88 2.76 6.32
C ASP A 9 -5.74 3.54 7.64
N ILE A 10 -5.05 4.69 7.60
CA ILE A 10 -4.82 5.55 8.76
C ILE A 10 -6.13 6.21 9.19
N HIS A 11 -6.97 6.59 8.23
CA HIS A 11 -8.30 7.14 8.43
C HIS A 11 -8.32 8.31 9.43
N PHE A 12 -7.57 9.39 9.19
CA PHE A 12 -7.69 10.60 10.01
C PHE A 12 -9.15 11.02 10.15
N GLY A 13 -9.59 11.21 11.40
CA GLY A 13 -10.99 11.29 11.82
C GLY A 13 -11.53 10.01 12.47
N ARG A 14 -10.75 8.92 12.46
CA ARG A 14 -10.96 7.65 13.18
C ARG A 14 -9.66 7.04 13.68
N VAL A 15 -8.54 7.74 13.59
CA VAL A 15 -7.28 7.32 14.20
C VAL A 15 -7.34 7.51 15.71
N ASP A 16 -6.74 6.59 16.45
CA ASP A 16 -6.48 6.78 17.87
C ASP A 16 -5.25 7.69 18.03
N SER A 17 -5.43 8.85 18.65
CA SER A 17 -4.33 9.82 18.83
C SER A 17 -3.15 9.26 19.64
N ARG A 18 -3.39 8.27 20.51
CA ARG A 18 -2.36 7.61 21.30
C ARG A 18 -1.36 6.82 20.46
N ILE A 19 -1.78 6.35 19.28
CA ILE A 19 -0.97 5.52 18.38
C ILE A 19 -0.05 6.38 17.50
N VAL A 20 -0.40 7.63 17.20
CA VAL A 20 0.28 8.44 16.18
C VAL A 20 1.73 8.72 16.55
N GLU A 21 2.00 9.13 17.79
CA GLU A 21 3.36 9.39 18.24
C GLU A 21 4.24 8.13 18.27
N PRO A 22 3.81 7.01 18.91
CA PRO A 22 4.54 5.76 18.85
C PRO A 22 4.77 5.22 17.43
N LEU A 23 3.83 5.46 16.50
CA LEU A 23 3.98 5.09 15.09
C LEU A 23 5.15 5.85 14.44
N VAL A 24 5.22 7.17 14.64
CA VAL A 24 6.32 7.99 14.11
C VAL A 24 7.65 7.52 14.70
N GLN A 25 7.72 7.30 16.01
CA GLN A 25 8.93 6.81 16.69
C GLN A 25 9.36 5.44 16.16
N THR A 26 8.40 4.54 15.91
CA THR A 26 8.70 3.22 15.32
C THR A 26 9.27 3.35 13.92
N ILE A 27 8.70 4.22 13.07
CA ILE A 27 9.21 4.48 11.73
C ILE A 27 10.61 5.11 11.79
N GLU A 28 10.85 6.04 12.70
CA GLU A 28 12.17 6.64 12.91
C GLU A 28 13.21 5.60 13.37
N ALA A 29 12.84 4.71 14.27
CA ALA A 29 13.71 3.62 14.75
C ALA A 29 14.04 2.60 13.66
N VAL A 30 13.08 2.29 12.77
CA VAL A 30 13.29 1.43 11.60
C VAL A 30 14.21 2.09 10.57
N ALA A 31 14.23 3.42 10.50
CA ALA A 31 14.99 4.22 9.55
C ALA A 31 14.83 3.73 8.08
N PRO A 32 13.61 3.71 7.54
CA PRO A 32 13.36 3.14 6.22
C PRO A 32 13.95 3.99 5.09
N THR A 33 14.25 3.35 3.97
CA THR A 33 14.64 4.02 2.72
C THR A 33 13.51 4.91 2.21
N PHE A 34 12.28 4.43 2.32
CA PHE A 34 11.06 5.22 2.11
C PHE A 34 9.87 4.60 2.88
N VAL A 35 8.83 5.40 3.04
CA VAL A 35 7.56 4.96 3.63
C VAL A 35 6.53 4.79 2.53
N ALA A 36 5.95 3.60 2.40
CA ALA A 36 4.82 3.34 1.51
C ALA A 36 3.50 3.48 2.28
N VAL A 37 2.59 4.33 1.78
CA VAL A 37 1.25 4.50 2.35
C VAL A 37 0.22 4.09 1.31
N SER A 38 -0.38 2.92 1.49
CA SER A 38 -1.29 2.32 0.52
C SER A 38 -2.75 2.79 0.68
N GLY A 39 -2.95 4.11 0.85
CA GLY A 39 -4.25 4.76 0.76
C GLY A 39 -5.04 4.87 2.06
N ASP A 40 -6.24 5.42 1.92
CA ASP A 40 -7.18 5.70 3.00
C ASP A 40 -6.57 6.54 4.14
N LEU A 41 -5.95 7.66 3.74
CA LEU A 41 -5.44 8.67 4.68
C LEU A 41 -6.55 9.27 5.51
N THR A 42 -7.74 9.46 4.91
CA THR A 42 -8.88 10.16 5.52
C THR A 42 -10.07 9.22 5.72
N GLN A 43 -10.91 9.53 6.70
CA GLN A 43 -12.16 8.78 6.91
C GLN A 43 -13.26 9.17 5.91
N ARG A 44 -13.32 10.43 5.48
CA ARG A 44 -14.44 10.99 4.67
C ARG A 44 -14.02 12.11 3.73
N ALA A 45 -12.77 12.17 3.33
CA ALA A 45 -12.21 13.21 2.45
C ALA A 45 -12.52 14.65 2.93
N ARG A 46 -12.61 14.90 4.25
CA ARG A 46 -12.84 16.23 4.80
C ARG A 46 -11.54 17.03 4.85
N ARG A 47 -11.62 18.35 4.67
CA ARG A 47 -10.46 19.25 4.74
C ARG A 47 -9.64 19.04 6.02
N SER A 48 -10.29 19.00 7.19
CA SER A 48 -9.59 18.81 8.47
C SER A 48 -8.85 17.49 8.55
N GLN A 49 -9.39 16.42 7.95
CA GLN A 49 -8.77 15.10 7.90
C GLN A 49 -7.55 15.09 6.97
N PHE A 50 -7.62 15.73 5.82
CA PHE A 50 -6.47 15.91 4.93
C PHE A 50 -5.37 16.76 5.56
N LEU A 51 -5.72 17.81 6.29
CA LEU A 51 -4.74 18.63 7.01
C LEU A 51 -4.04 17.82 8.11
N ALA A 52 -4.78 17.01 8.86
CA ALA A 52 -4.19 16.11 9.86
C ALA A 52 -3.29 15.03 9.20
N ALA A 53 -3.72 14.46 8.07
CA ALA A 53 -2.90 13.54 7.29
C ALA A 53 -1.62 14.21 6.80
N ARG A 54 -1.70 15.45 6.29
CA ARG A 54 -0.52 16.22 5.86
C ARG A 54 0.44 16.45 7.02
N GLN A 55 -0.07 16.90 8.18
CA GLN A 55 0.75 17.09 9.38
C GLN A 55 1.47 15.80 9.82
N PHE A 56 0.82 14.67 9.74
CA PHE A 56 1.45 13.36 10.01
C PHE A 56 2.55 13.06 9.00
N LEU A 57 2.27 13.19 7.69
CA LEU A 57 3.24 12.92 6.64
C LEU A 57 4.47 13.86 6.72
N ASP A 58 4.27 15.14 7.11
CA ASP A 58 5.34 16.13 7.30
C ASP A 58 6.29 15.80 8.47
N ARG A 59 5.85 14.95 9.40
CA ARG A 59 6.69 14.47 10.51
C ARG A 59 7.62 13.34 10.11
N LEU A 60 7.29 12.64 9.02
CA LEU A 60 8.13 11.55 8.51
C LEU A 60 9.35 12.12 7.80
N ARG A 61 10.54 11.84 8.31
CA ARG A 61 11.82 12.37 7.77
C ARG A 61 12.34 11.62 6.56
N PHE A 62 11.57 10.66 6.07
CA PHE A 62 11.93 9.79 4.95
C PHE A 62 11.08 10.13 3.72
N PRO A 63 11.53 9.81 2.51
CA PRO A 63 10.68 9.89 1.33
C PRO A 63 9.38 9.11 1.54
N VAL A 64 8.25 9.64 1.07
CA VAL A 64 6.95 9.01 1.20
C VAL A 64 6.35 8.76 -0.17
N LEU A 65 6.00 7.51 -0.46
CA LEU A 65 5.19 7.13 -1.61
C LEU A 65 3.77 6.86 -1.11
N VAL A 66 2.82 7.70 -1.50
CA VAL A 66 1.43 7.57 -1.05
C VAL A 66 0.47 7.52 -2.24
N VAL A 67 -0.45 6.55 -2.24
CA VAL A 67 -1.53 6.45 -3.23
C VAL A 67 -2.88 6.77 -2.57
N PRO A 68 -3.88 7.29 -3.30
CA PRO A 68 -5.20 7.53 -2.72
C PRO A 68 -5.96 6.22 -2.50
N GLY A 69 -6.75 6.16 -1.40
CA GLY A 69 -7.74 5.13 -1.16
C GLY A 69 -9.17 5.59 -1.48
N ASN A 70 -10.14 4.71 -1.31
CA ASN A 70 -11.54 5.03 -1.61
C ASN A 70 -12.17 6.03 -0.61
N HIS A 71 -11.67 6.11 0.61
CA HIS A 71 -12.10 7.10 1.61
C HIS A 71 -11.47 8.49 1.39
N ASP A 72 -10.45 8.59 0.55
CA ASP A 72 -9.86 9.87 0.14
C ASP A 72 -10.63 10.54 -1.01
N VAL A 73 -11.63 9.84 -1.55
CA VAL A 73 -12.59 10.35 -2.53
C VAL A 73 -13.86 10.83 -1.80
N PRO A 74 -14.38 12.05 -2.07
CA PRO A 74 -15.56 12.57 -1.39
C PRO A 74 -16.77 11.63 -1.53
N LEU A 75 -17.37 11.21 -0.39
CA LEU A 75 -18.56 10.37 -0.39
C LEU A 75 -19.86 11.17 -0.44
N PHE A 76 -19.94 12.23 0.35
CA PHE A 76 -21.18 13.02 0.54
C PHE A 76 -21.23 14.28 -0.32
N ASN A 77 -20.09 14.83 -0.73
CA ASN A 77 -20.04 15.95 -1.67
C ASN A 77 -20.06 15.40 -3.10
N LEU A 78 -21.28 15.19 -3.62
CA LEU A 78 -21.48 14.62 -4.96
C LEU A 78 -20.91 15.53 -6.05
N ALA A 79 -21.05 16.84 -5.92
CA ALA A 79 -20.50 17.79 -6.90
C ALA A 79 -18.97 17.64 -7.00
N ALA A 80 -18.26 17.67 -5.87
CA ALA A 80 -16.81 17.45 -5.87
C ALA A 80 -16.44 16.06 -6.40
N ARG A 81 -17.20 15.02 -6.04
CA ARG A 81 -16.97 13.64 -6.50
C ARG A 81 -17.10 13.48 -8.01
N PHE A 82 -18.02 14.22 -8.65
CA PHE A 82 -18.23 14.17 -10.11
C PHE A 82 -17.25 15.06 -10.87
N ILE A 83 -16.98 16.27 -10.36
CA ILE A 83 -16.18 17.27 -11.09
C ILE A 83 -14.67 17.02 -10.92
N ASP A 84 -14.21 16.84 -9.66
CA ASP A 84 -12.80 16.56 -9.34
C ASP A 84 -12.70 15.68 -8.09
N PRO A 85 -12.83 14.34 -8.25
CA PRO A 85 -12.84 13.40 -7.13
C PRO A 85 -11.55 13.41 -6.30
N TYR A 86 -10.45 13.84 -6.86
CA TYR A 86 -9.14 13.90 -6.20
C TYR A 86 -8.66 15.31 -5.89
N GLY A 87 -9.51 16.34 -6.08
CA GLY A 87 -9.12 17.73 -5.89
C GLY A 87 -8.59 18.04 -4.49
N SER A 88 -9.25 17.51 -3.45
CA SER A 88 -8.76 17.65 -2.08
C SER A 88 -7.46 16.89 -1.85
N TYR A 89 -7.33 15.66 -2.36
CA TYR A 89 -6.10 14.90 -2.27
C TYR A 89 -4.94 15.64 -2.94
N ARG A 90 -5.13 16.11 -4.18
CA ARG A 90 -4.11 16.88 -4.92
C ARG A 90 -3.71 18.18 -4.22
N ARG A 91 -4.65 18.82 -3.55
CA ARG A 91 -4.43 20.09 -2.85
C ARG A 91 -3.64 19.92 -1.55
N TYR A 92 -3.92 18.88 -0.77
CA TYR A 92 -3.41 18.75 0.59
C TYR A 92 -2.32 17.70 0.74
N ILE A 93 -2.30 16.66 -0.10
CA ILE A 93 -1.33 15.57 -0.01
C ILE A 93 -0.26 15.72 -1.09
N GLN A 94 -0.58 15.44 -2.33
CA GLN A 94 0.34 15.59 -3.47
C GLN A 94 -0.42 15.61 -4.80
N LYS A 95 0.18 16.26 -5.81
CA LYS A 95 -0.44 16.38 -7.15
C LYS A 95 -0.50 15.06 -7.90
N GLU A 96 0.56 14.25 -7.77
CA GLU A 96 0.68 12.97 -8.45
C GLU A 96 -0.16 11.90 -7.72
N LEU A 97 -0.99 11.16 -8.48
CA LEU A 97 -1.79 10.06 -7.96
C LEU A 97 -1.13 8.70 -8.16
N GLU A 98 -0.11 8.64 -9.02
CA GLU A 98 0.65 7.45 -9.38
C GLU A 98 2.16 7.71 -9.20
N PRO A 99 2.61 8.00 -7.96
CA PRO A 99 3.99 8.36 -7.66
C PRO A 99 4.94 7.20 -7.93
N VAL A 100 6.19 7.54 -8.23
CA VAL A 100 7.28 6.58 -8.37
C VAL A 100 8.40 6.95 -7.40
N TYR A 101 8.92 5.95 -6.71
CA TYR A 101 10.18 6.02 -5.98
C TYR A 101 11.20 5.11 -6.67
N GLU A 102 12.40 5.59 -6.90
CA GLU A 102 13.45 4.85 -7.59
C GLU A 102 14.82 5.08 -6.95
N SER A 103 15.58 4.00 -6.85
CA SER A 103 16.98 3.96 -6.45
C SER A 103 17.69 2.84 -7.20
N ASP A 104 19.00 2.70 -7.02
CA ASP A 104 19.79 1.62 -7.67
C ASP A 104 19.35 0.20 -7.25
N GLU A 105 18.75 0.06 -6.07
CA GLU A 105 18.38 -1.24 -5.51
C GLU A 105 16.90 -1.59 -5.68
N LEU A 106 16.01 -0.60 -5.85
CA LEU A 106 14.57 -0.83 -5.98
C LEU A 106 13.85 0.24 -6.78
N ILE A 107 12.72 -0.14 -7.38
CA ILE A 107 11.73 0.76 -7.95
C ILE A 107 10.35 0.43 -7.37
N ALA A 108 9.64 1.45 -6.90
CA ALA A 108 8.25 1.33 -6.43
C ALA A 108 7.33 2.24 -7.26
N VAL A 109 6.28 1.66 -7.82
CA VAL A 109 5.30 2.37 -8.63
C VAL A 109 3.94 2.35 -7.94
N GLY A 110 3.43 3.53 -7.59
CA GLY A 110 2.08 3.71 -7.08
C GLY A 110 1.06 3.69 -8.20
N LEU A 111 -0.08 3.03 -7.99
CA LEU A 111 -1.22 3.01 -8.90
C LEU A 111 -2.49 3.44 -8.17
N ASN A 112 -3.16 4.45 -8.70
CA ASN A 112 -4.45 4.88 -8.16
C ASN A 112 -5.55 3.88 -8.53
N SER A 113 -5.91 3.03 -7.58
CA SER A 113 -7.01 2.07 -7.74
C SER A 113 -8.37 2.61 -7.27
N ALA A 114 -8.40 3.73 -6.53
CA ALA A 114 -9.64 4.36 -6.07
C ALA A 114 -10.47 4.88 -7.25
N ARG A 115 -11.79 4.90 -7.10
CA ARG A 115 -12.73 5.33 -8.15
C ARG A 115 -13.81 6.25 -7.57
N ALA A 116 -14.20 7.21 -8.39
CA ALA A 116 -15.38 8.02 -8.10
C ALA A 116 -16.66 7.17 -8.14
N PHE A 117 -16.72 6.20 -9.05
CA PHE A 117 -17.83 5.29 -9.27
C PHE A 117 -17.34 3.85 -9.50
N PRO A 118 -18.11 2.84 -9.07
CA PRO A 118 -19.33 2.88 -8.25
C PRO A 118 -19.06 3.29 -6.81
N PHE A 119 -20.12 3.59 -6.06
CA PHE A 119 -20.04 4.10 -4.66
C PHE A 119 -19.61 3.05 -3.62
N HIS A 120 -19.55 1.77 -3.96
CA HIS A 120 -19.34 0.69 -3.00
C HIS A 120 -17.86 0.46 -2.61
N GLY A 121 -16.99 1.43 -2.83
CA GLY A 121 -15.60 1.33 -2.37
C GLY A 121 -14.71 0.37 -3.17
N GLY A 122 -15.23 -0.28 -4.22
CA GLY A 122 -14.45 -1.18 -5.07
C GLY A 122 -13.41 -0.41 -5.89
N GLY A 123 -12.19 -0.97 -5.94
CA GLY A 123 -11.11 -0.43 -6.74
C GLY A 123 -11.07 -1.01 -8.14
N ARG A 124 -10.43 -0.29 -9.08
CA ARG A 124 -10.24 -0.79 -10.44
C ARG A 124 -9.07 -0.09 -11.11
N LEU A 125 -8.28 -0.85 -11.85
CA LEU A 125 -7.24 -0.32 -12.74
C LEU A 125 -7.75 -0.23 -14.17
N ASN A 126 -7.20 0.71 -14.94
CA ASN A 126 -7.39 0.76 -16.38
C ASN A 126 -6.10 0.35 -17.10
N GLU A 127 -6.23 -0.07 -18.36
CA GLU A 127 -5.12 -0.60 -19.14
C GLU A 127 -3.97 0.39 -19.25
N ARG A 128 -4.28 1.67 -19.55
CA ARG A 128 -3.25 2.70 -19.70
C ARG A 128 -2.42 2.93 -18.42
N GLN A 129 -3.05 2.84 -17.23
CA GLN A 129 -2.33 2.91 -15.95
C GLN A 129 -1.37 1.74 -15.83
N VAL A 130 -1.85 0.53 -16.09
CA VAL A 130 -1.06 -0.69 -15.98
C VAL A 130 0.08 -0.70 -16.99
N ASP A 131 -0.17 -0.28 -18.23
CA ASP A 131 0.87 -0.20 -19.27
C ASP A 131 1.98 0.79 -18.92
N ARG A 132 1.62 1.99 -18.38
CA ARG A 132 2.62 2.94 -17.91
C ARG A 132 3.46 2.38 -16.77
N ALA A 133 2.81 1.73 -15.78
CA ALA A 133 3.50 1.11 -14.67
C ALA A 133 4.44 -0.02 -15.14
N ALA A 134 3.95 -0.91 -16.00
CA ALA A 134 4.74 -1.99 -16.57
C ALA A 134 5.95 -1.46 -17.36
N ALA A 135 5.76 -0.42 -18.18
CA ALA A 135 6.85 0.22 -18.90
C ALA A 135 7.89 0.81 -17.94
N ARG A 136 7.42 1.45 -16.84
CA ARG A 136 8.31 2.04 -15.84
C ARG A 136 9.12 0.99 -15.07
N LEU A 137 8.49 -0.13 -14.68
CA LEU A 137 9.17 -1.25 -14.03
C LEU A 137 10.22 -1.88 -14.95
N LYS A 138 9.91 -2.03 -16.26
CA LYS A 138 10.86 -2.58 -17.26
C LYS A 138 12.03 -1.65 -17.57
N SER A 139 11.85 -0.34 -17.47
CA SER A 139 12.89 0.65 -17.77
C SER A 139 13.91 0.82 -16.64
N ALA A 140 13.66 0.25 -15.46
CA ALA A 140 14.58 0.35 -14.33
C ALA A 140 15.88 -0.45 -14.61
N PRO A 141 17.07 0.17 -14.46
CA PRO A 141 18.35 -0.48 -14.72
C PRO A 141 18.70 -1.52 -13.64
N ASP A 142 19.68 -2.36 -13.95
CA ASP A 142 20.40 -3.21 -12.99
C ASP A 142 19.58 -4.19 -12.14
N ASP A 143 18.45 -4.69 -12.66
CA ASP A 143 17.57 -5.68 -12.01
C ASP A 143 17.21 -5.34 -10.55
N PRO A 144 16.62 -4.15 -10.28
CA PRO A 144 16.20 -3.77 -8.96
C PRO A 144 15.00 -4.61 -8.48
N VAL A 145 14.71 -4.60 -7.18
CA VAL A 145 13.44 -5.14 -6.67
C VAL A 145 12.29 -4.24 -7.14
N ARG A 146 11.28 -4.82 -7.79
CA ARG A 146 10.16 -4.12 -8.43
C ARG A 146 8.90 -4.22 -7.57
N ILE A 147 8.38 -3.07 -7.16
CA ILE A 147 7.28 -2.97 -6.20
C ILE A 147 6.11 -2.23 -6.83
N VAL A 148 4.91 -2.75 -6.65
CA VAL A 148 3.65 -2.10 -7.02
C VAL A 148 2.87 -1.76 -5.76
N VAL A 149 2.43 -0.51 -5.62
CA VAL A 149 1.65 -0.03 -4.48
C VAL A 149 0.26 0.36 -4.95
N THR A 150 -0.77 -0.29 -4.41
CA THR A 150 -2.19 0.04 -4.65
C THR A 150 -2.92 0.17 -3.33
N HIS A 151 -4.12 0.75 -3.31
CA HIS A 151 -4.96 0.66 -2.13
C HIS A 151 -5.73 -0.67 -2.09
N HIS A 152 -6.41 -1.01 -3.17
CA HIS A 152 -7.17 -2.26 -3.25
C HIS A 152 -6.24 -3.44 -3.59
N PRO A 153 -6.42 -4.58 -2.94
CA PRO A 153 -5.48 -5.70 -3.03
C PRO A 153 -5.65 -6.53 -4.32
N PHE A 154 -4.55 -7.15 -4.74
CA PHE A 154 -4.54 -8.16 -5.81
C PHE A 154 -4.84 -9.57 -5.27
N ASP A 155 -4.64 -9.81 -3.99
CA ASP A 155 -4.99 -11.05 -3.33
C ASP A 155 -5.66 -10.77 -1.99
N VAL A 156 -6.43 -11.71 -1.49
CA VAL A 156 -7.17 -11.60 -0.23
C VAL A 156 -7.02 -12.89 0.58
N PRO A 157 -7.08 -12.82 1.93
CA PRO A 157 -7.13 -14.02 2.75
C PRO A 157 -8.28 -14.95 2.33
N GLU A 158 -8.13 -16.23 2.53
CA GLU A 158 -9.17 -17.24 2.19
C GLU A 158 -10.55 -16.98 2.83
N THR A 159 -10.54 -16.26 3.95
CA THR A 159 -11.75 -15.81 4.65
C THR A 159 -12.50 -14.69 3.96
N HIS A 160 -11.93 -14.10 2.89
CA HIS A 160 -12.52 -12.99 2.14
C HIS A 160 -12.79 -13.41 0.70
N GLY A 161 -13.93 -12.98 0.16
CA GLY A 161 -14.34 -13.29 -1.20
C GLY A 161 -13.61 -12.47 -2.27
N ALA A 162 -13.67 -12.96 -3.50
CA ALA A 162 -13.03 -12.30 -4.67
C ALA A 162 -13.62 -10.91 -5.01
N GLU A 163 -14.78 -10.55 -4.47
CA GLU A 163 -15.40 -9.22 -4.59
C GLU A 163 -14.57 -8.09 -3.96
N HIS A 164 -13.63 -8.45 -3.10
CA HIS A 164 -12.70 -7.51 -2.48
C HIS A 164 -11.43 -7.26 -3.30
N LEU A 165 -11.20 -8.04 -4.36
CA LEU A 165 -10.06 -7.84 -5.25
C LEU A 165 -10.20 -6.55 -6.05
N ILE A 166 -9.06 -6.00 -6.41
CA ILE A 166 -9.00 -4.89 -7.36
C ILE A 166 -9.62 -5.30 -8.71
N GLY A 167 -10.53 -4.49 -9.24
CA GLY A 167 -11.16 -4.78 -10.52
C GLY A 167 -10.16 -4.81 -11.68
N ARG A 168 -10.30 -5.77 -12.58
CA ARG A 168 -9.37 -6.13 -13.66
C ARG A 168 -8.04 -6.69 -13.14
N SER A 169 -8.06 -7.36 -12.02
CA SER A 169 -6.89 -7.95 -11.40
C SER A 169 -6.11 -8.87 -12.33
N ASP A 170 -6.78 -9.74 -13.10
CA ASP A 170 -6.11 -10.68 -14.00
C ASP A 170 -5.32 -9.96 -15.10
N MET A 171 -5.93 -8.96 -15.74
CA MET A 171 -5.25 -8.14 -16.76
C MET A 171 -4.05 -7.40 -16.19
N ALA A 172 -4.23 -6.77 -15.02
CA ALA A 172 -3.16 -6.02 -14.39
C ALA A 172 -2.05 -6.93 -13.87
N MET A 173 -2.40 -8.06 -13.25
CA MET A 173 -1.43 -9.02 -12.76
C MET A 173 -0.58 -9.61 -13.89
N SER A 174 -1.20 -10.02 -15.00
CA SER A 174 -0.45 -10.53 -16.16
C SER A 174 0.61 -9.52 -16.64
N ARG A 175 0.22 -8.27 -16.89
CA ARG A 175 1.13 -7.24 -17.41
C ARG A 175 2.21 -6.81 -16.43
N LEU A 176 1.89 -6.74 -15.13
CA LEU A 176 2.85 -6.34 -14.09
C LEU A 176 3.81 -7.48 -13.77
N ALA A 177 3.36 -8.73 -13.77
CA ALA A 177 4.24 -9.90 -13.65
C ALA A 177 5.20 -10.00 -14.85
N ASP A 178 4.71 -9.80 -16.09
CA ASP A 178 5.55 -9.74 -17.29
C ASP A 178 6.58 -8.59 -17.24
N ALA A 179 6.30 -7.57 -16.42
CA ALA A 179 7.25 -6.49 -16.14
C ALA A 179 8.20 -6.79 -14.97
N GLY A 180 8.13 -7.99 -14.40
CA GLY A 180 9.00 -8.45 -13.33
C GLY A 180 8.64 -7.91 -11.95
N ALA A 181 7.37 -7.54 -11.68
CA ALA A 181 6.94 -7.11 -10.36
C ALA A 181 7.19 -8.19 -9.31
N ASP A 182 7.95 -7.86 -8.26
CA ASP A 182 8.36 -8.77 -7.18
C ASP A 182 7.41 -8.72 -5.98
N VAL A 183 6.89 -7.51 -5.67
CA VAL A 183 6.07 -7.27 -4.47
C VAL A 183 4.87 -6.37 -4.80
N PHE A 184 3.70 -6.74 -4.31
CA PHE A 184 2.48 -5.94 -4.36
C PHE A 184 2.10 -5.51 -2.94
N LEU A 185 2.11 -4.20 -2.66
CA LEU A 185 1.71 -3.63 -1.39
C LEU A 185 0.28 -3.09 -1.49
N ALA A 186 -0.57 -3.43 -0.52
CA ALA A 186 -1.97 -2.98 -0.50
C ALA A 186 -2.50 -2.81 0.94
N GLY A 187 -3.72 -2.26 1.06
CA GLY A 187 -4.48 -2.11 2.30
C GLY A 187 -5.94 -2.52 2.12
N HIS A 188 -6.87 -1.62 2.47
CA HIS A 188 -8.32 -1.70 2.22
C HIS A 188 -9.09 -2.65 3.14
N LEU A 189 -8.63 -3.86 3.37
CA LEU A 189 -9.35 -4.86 4.16
C LEU A 189 -9.24 -4.64 5.67
N HIS A 190 -8.32 -3.81 6.12
CA HIS A 190 -7.97 -3.62 7.54
C HIS A 190 -7.48 -4.91 8.22
N VAL A 191 -7.02 -5.88 7.42
CA VAL A 191 -6.50 -7.17 7.86
C VAL A 191 -5.13 -7.36 7.24
N SER A 192 -4.17 -7.79 8.05
CA SER A 192 -2.82 -8.07 7.59
C SER A 192 -2.76 -9.41 6.86
N HIS A 193 -2.16 -9.41 5.66
CA HIS A 193 -2.00 -10.64 4.88
C HIS A 193 -0.66 -10.65 4.15
N VAL A 194 -0.04 -11.82 4.06
CA VAL A 194 1.12 -12.06 3.20
C VAL A 194 0.90 -13.37 2.45
N GLY A 195 0.94 -13.29 1.15
CA GLY A 195 0.69 -14.42 0.25
C GLY A 195 1.54 -14.36 -1.01
N HIS A 196 1.32 -15.31 -1.89
CA HIS A 196 1.98 -15.44 -3.18
C HIS A 196 0.99 -15.26 -4.32
N THR A 197 1.37 -14.53 -5.37
CA THR A 197 0.51 -14.38 -6.56
C THR A 197 0.18 -15.70 -7.23
N ALA A 198 1.08 -16.67 -7.19
CA ALA A 198 0.89 -18.00 -7.74
C ALA A 198 -0.30 -18.78 -7.13
N THR A 199 -0.71 -18.44 -5.91
CA THR A 199 -1.88 -19.07 -5.27
C THR A 199 -3.18 -18.74 -6.00
N ARG A 200 -3.28 -17.54 -6.58
CA ARG A 200 -4.50 -17.05 -7.25
C ARG A 200 -4.36 -16.92 -8.77
N TYR A 201 -3.19 -16.51 -9.26
CA TYR A 201 -2.95 -16.22 -10.66
C TYR A 201 -2.06 -17.29 -11.30
N ARG A 202 -2.51 -17.88 -12.39
CA ARG A 202 -1.71 -18.86 -13.17
C ARG A 202 -0.82 -18.12 -14.15
N ILE A 203 0.20 -17.44 -13.64
CA ILE A 203 1.21 -16.76 -14.45
C ILE A 203 2.43 -17.70 -14.53
N GLY A 204 2.71 -18.22 -15.69
CA GLY A 204 3.82 -19.16 -15.89
C GLY A 204 5.18 -18.52 -15.53
N GLY A 205 5.92 -19.16 -14.61
CA GLY A 205 7.30 -18.84 -14.32
C GLY A 205 7.56 -17.59 -13.47
N HIS A 206 6.53 -16.98 -12.86
CA HIS A 206 6.76 -15.84 -11.97
C HIS A 206 5.77 -15.82 -10.79
N SER A 207 6.28 -15.96 -9.58
CA SER A 207 5.54 -15.77 -8.33
C SER A 207 6.07 -14.55 -7.59
N ALA A 208 5.20 -13.54 -7.41
CA ALA A 208 5.47 -12.36 -6.61
C ALA A 208 4.82 -12.46 -5.23
N LEU A 209 5.25 -11.62 -4.30
CA LEU A 209 4.66 -11.51 -2.97
C LEU A 209 3.52 -10.49 -3.00
N VAL A 210 2.43 -10.80 -2.29
CA VAL A 210 1.38 -9.84 -1.93
C VAL A 210 1.45 -9.57 -0.44
N VAL A 211 1.51 -8.29 -0.08
CA VAL A 211 1.65 -7.83 1.30
C VAL A 211 0.58 -6.80 1.58
N GLN A 212 -0.37 -7.14 2.43
CA GLN A 212 -1.39 -6.21 2.91
C GLN A 212 -1.01 -5.69 4.29
N ALA A 213 -1.10 -4.39 4.47
CA ALA A 213 -1.05 -3.78 5.79
C ALA A 213 -2.43 -3.85 6.45
N GLY A 214 -2.43 -4.03 7.76
CA GLY A 214 -3.62 -3.79 8.56
C GLY A 214 -3.98 -2.30 8.61
N THR A 215 -4.78 -1.90 9.57
CA THR A 215 -5.19 -0.51 9.76
C THR A 215 -4.44 0.16 10.91
N ILE A 216 -4.29 1.48 10.84
CA ILE A 216 -3.80 2.33 11.94
C ILE A 216 -4.98 3.04 12.65
N SER A 217 -6.20 2.73 12.26
CA SER A 217 -7.41 3.37 12.78
C SER A 217 -8.16 2.52 13.79
N THR A 218 -9.16 3.11 14.44
CA THR A 218 -10.11 2.40 15.31
C THR A 218 -11.11 1.51 14.53
N ARG A 219 -10.89 1.31 13.22
CA ARG A 219 -11.74 0.49 12.34
C ARG A 219 -11.21 -0.93 12.15
N GLY A 220 -10.44 -1.44 13.10
CA GLY A 220 -9.95 -2.82 13.07
C GLY A 220 -11.08 -3.83 12.90
N ARG A 221 -10.80 -4.91 12.16
CA ARG A 221 -11.72 -6.03 11.91
C ARG A 221 -11.30 -7.28 12.68
N GLY A 222 -11.08 -7.12 13.99
CA GLY A 222 -10.63 -8.21 14.86
C GLY A 222 -9.10 -8.33 14.95
N GLU A 223 -8.33 -7.51 14.24
CA GLU A 223 -6.90 -7.38 14.39
C GLU A 223 -6.52 -6.08 15.13
N LEU A 224 -5.39 -6.12 15.81
CA LEU A 224 -4.76 -4.91 16.36
C LEU A 224 -4.18 -4.06 15.22
N ASN A 225 -3.87 -2.80 15.53
CA ASN A 225 -3.21 -1.92 14.58
C ASN A 225 -1.81 -2.45 14.22
N THR A 226 -1.50 -2.50 12.93
CA THR A 226 -0.25 -3.08 12.44
C THR A 226 0.38 -2.26 11.34
N ILE A 227 1.71 -2.35 11.25
CA ILE A 227 2.51 -1.91 10.10
C ILE A 227 3.40 -3.07 9.66
N ASN A 228 3.81 -3.08 8.39
CA ASN A 228 4.82 -4.00 7.90
C ASN A 228 6.14 -3.27 7.65
N VAL A 229 7.25 -3.92 7.97
CA VAL A 229 8.59 -3.49 7.61
C VAL A 229 9.17 -4.53 6.67
N LEU A 230 9.55 -4.12 5.47
CA LEU A 230 10.15 -4.98 4.47
C LEU A 230 11.63 -4.64 4.33
N ARG A 231 12.51 -5.63 4.46
CA ARG A 231 13.95 -5.51 4.15
C ARG A 231 14.24 -6.30 2.89
N LEU A 232 14.76 -5.63 1.87
CA LEU A 232 14.76 -6.13 0.50
C LEU A 232 16.18 -6.30 -0.02
N SER A 233 16.42 -7.42 -0.70
CA SER A 233 17.56 -7.61 -1.59
C SER A 233 17.10 -8.36 -2.86
N ARG A 234 17.97 -8.47 -3.84
CA ARG A 234 17.68 -9.22 -5.09
C ARG A 234 17.37 -10.71 -4.87
N THR A 235 17.82 -11.28 -3.76
CA THR A 235 17.71 -12.72 -3.46
C THR A 235 16.90 -13.03 -2.21
N ARG A 236 16.62 -12.01 -1.37
CA ARG A 236 15.97 -12.21 -0.07
C ARG A 236 15.05 -11.03 0.26
N ILE A 237 13.83 -11.34 0.65
CA ILE A 237 12.87 -10.38 1.22
C ILE A 237 12.50 -10.86 2.61
N GLU A 238 12.68 -9.99 3.60
CA GLU A 238 12.20 -10.20 4.95
C GLU A 238 11.05 -9.25 5.22
N ILE A 239 9.94 -9.79 5.70
CA ILE A 239 8.74 -9.04 6.08
C ILE A 239 8.55 -9.21 7.57
N GLU A 240 8.62 -8.13 8.30
CA GLU A 240 8.39 -8.06 9.74
C GLU A 240 7.13 -7.24 10.01
N ARG A 241 6.23 -7.78 10.82
CA ARG A 241 5.02 -7.08 11.26
C ARG A 241 5.21 -6.53 12.65
N TYR A 242 4.94 -5.25 12.80
CA TYR A 242 4.85 -4.58 14.08
C TYR A 242 3.38 -4.41 14.45
N THR A 243 3.00 -4.81 15.65
CA THR A 243 1.64 -4.74 16.19
C THR A 243 1.61 -3.79 17.36
N TRP A 244 0.55 -3.00 17.45
CA TRP A 244 0.30 -2.11 18.58
C TRP A 244 0.13 -2.91 19.88
N ASP A 245 0.95 -2.63 20.86
CA ASP A 245 0.81 -3.12 22.24
C ASP A 245 0.19 -2.03 23.11
N GLU A 246 -1.08 -2.22 23.43
CA GLU A 246 -1.85 -1.27 24.27
C GLU A 246 -1.22 -1.10 25.66
N SER A 247 -0.65 -2.15 26.24
CA SER A 247 -0.07 -2.11 27.58
C SER A 247 1.23 -1.33 27.63
N GLY A 248 2.04 -1.44 26.59
CA GLY A 248 3.33 -0.76 26.49
C GLY A 248 3.27 0.57 25.74
N HIS A 249 2.13 0.93 25.16
CA HIS A 249 1.98 2.10 24.27
C HIS A 249 3.07 2.18 23.19
N VAL A 250 3.35 1.05 22.54
CA VAL A 250 4.43 0.92 21.54
C VAL A 250 4.07 -0.10 20.47
N PHE A 251 4.63 0.05 19.28
CA PHE A 251 4.61 -1.01 18.28
C PHE A 251 5.73 -2.01 18.52
N LYS A 252 5.39 -3.30 18.62
CA LYS A 252 6.34 -4.39 18.83
C LYS A 252 6.34 -5.36 17.66
N SER A 253 7.50 -5.87 17.29
CA SER A 253 7.63 -6.97 16.36
C SER A 253 6.84 -8.18 16.86
N SER A 254 5.92 -8.67 16.04
CA SER A 254 4.99 -9.75 16.41
C SER A 254 5.09 -10.96 15.48
N TRP A 255 5.66 -10.76 14.29
CA TRP A 255 5.76 -11.79 13.29
C TRP A 255 6.84 -11.44 12.28
N THR A 256 7.63 -12.43 11.84
CA THR A 256 8.65 -12.26 10.81
C THR A 256 8.62 -13.45 9.86
N ARG A 257 8.74 -13.19 8.57
CA ARG A 257 8.88 -14.21 7.53
C ARG A 257 9.92 -13.79 6.50
N VAL A 258 10.68 -14.77 6.05
CA VAL A 258 11.73 -14.60 5.03
C VAL A 258 11.33 -15.35 3.78
N PHE A 259 11.53 -14.71 2.64
CA PHE A 259 11.30 -15.27 1.30
C PHE A 259 12.59 -15.22 0.51
N HIS A 260 12.81 -16.23 -0.29
CA HIS A 260 13.98 -16.34 -1.17
C HIS A 260 13.56 -16.34 -2.63
N ARG A 261 14.35 -15.68 -3.46
CA ARG A 261 14.13 -15.68 -4.91
C ARG A 261 14.60 -17.01 -5.48
N THR A 262 13.75 -17.66 -6.24
CA THR A 262 14.00 -18.88 -6.98
C THR A 262 13.84 -18.64 -8.49
N ALA A 263 14.02 -19.65 -9.32
CA ALA A 263 13.71 -19.58 -10.75
C ALA A 263 12.21 -19.34 -11.02
N GLU A 264 11.35 -19.71 -10.07
CA GLU A 264 9.87 -19.57 -10.16
C GLU A 264 9.33 -18.32 -9.46
N GLY A 265 10.21 -17.45 -8.96
CA GLY A 265 9.86 -16.23 -8.22
C GLY A 265 10.17 -16.33 -6.72
N TRP A 266 9.34 -15.68 -5.91
CA TRP A 266 9.55 -15.57 -4.46
C TRP A 266 8.79 -16.64 -3.67
N PHE A 267 9.51 -17.37 -2.79
CA PHE A 267 8.96 -18.40 -1.91
C PHE A 267 9.61 -18.40 -0.52
#